data_8c7e373c681fd4507210d1906d8eaeaf
#
_entry.id   8c7e373c681fd4507210d1906d8eaeaf
#
_cell.length_a   1.000
_cell.length_b   1.000
_cell.length_c   1.000
_cell.angle_alpha   90.00
_cell.angle_beta   90.00
_cell.angle_gamma   90.00
#
_symmetry.space_group_name_H-M   'P 1'
#
loop_
_entity.id
_entity.type
_entity.pdbx_description
1 polymer ?
#
loop_
_entity_poly.entity_id
_entity_poly.type
_entity_poly.pdbx_seq_one_letter_code
_entity_poly.pdbx_strand_id
1 'polypeptide(L)'
;YPYFYYNSDMSKQALLNVNQLAARKGAAELEFAVKKVHSLDTSKGGPDGYLKAIERRVEDIVFEEIQKFFQEDNFLSTQQGHVINNSNITWVLKPIDGAENFINGYPHFSLSLCSMIDNVVTSSVVIDPIRREEFSAYGGGGANLNNNKIRSSKQNNLEDSMLSYKKSFKDDEYKFDKTYKELANQ
;
A
#
# COMPACT_ATOMS: atom_id res chain seq x y z
N TYR A 1 -14.96 32.49 9.04
CA TYR A 1 -14.37 31.17 8.75
C TYR A 1 -13.27 30.94 9.77
N PRO A 2 -13.32 29.92 10.66
CA PRO A 2 -12.23 29.65 11.57
C PRO A 2 -11.10 29.03 10.78
N TYR A 3 -9.97 29.72 10.67
CA TYR A 3 -8.69 29.10 10.38
C TYR A 3 -8.43 28.08 11.48
N PHE A 4 -8.64 26.82 11.18
CA PHE A 4 -8.05 25.76 11.99
C PHE A 4 -6.53 25.94 11.81
N TYR A 5 -5.90 26.56 12.80
CA TYR A 5 -4.46 26.42 12.99
C TYR A 5 -4.19 24.92 13.03
N TYR A 6 -3.47 24.41 12.06
CA TYR A 6 -2.88 23.10 12.12
C TYR A 6 -1.96 23.09 13.33
N ASN A 7 -2.52 22.69 14.45
CA ASN A 7 -1.74 22.43 15.65
C ASN A 7 -0.73 21.35 15.29
N SER A 8 0.53 21.54 15.64
CA SER A 8 1.63 20.59 15.58
C SER A 8 1.36 19.26 16.33
N ASP A 9 0.15 19.08 16.80
CA ASP A 9 -0.39 17.96 17.58
C ASP A 9 -1.56 17.24 16.89
N MET A 10 -1.69 17.32 15.56
CA MET A 10 -2.58 16.34 14.94
C MET A 10 -2.01 14.97 15.23
N SER A 11 -2.72 14.21 16.07
CA SER A 11 -2.18 12.95 16.58
C SER A 11 -1.91 12.04 15.39
N LYS A 12 -0.72 11.48 15.31
CA LYS A 12 -0.32 10.46 14.31
C LYS A 12 -1.35 9.33 14.22
N GLN A 13 -2.05 9.10 15.35
CA GLN A 13 -3.18 8.17 15.44
C GLN A 13 -4.38 8.64 14.61
N ALA A 14 -4.69 9.94 14.55
CA ALA A 14 -5.79 10.45 13.72
C ALA A 14 -5.52 10.23 12.23
N LEU A 15 -4.29 10.49 11.77
CA LEU A 15 -3.86 10.18 10.40
C LEU A 15 -3.93 8.68 10.11
N LEU A 16 -3.51 7.83 11.07
CA LEU A 16 -3.65 6.38 10.92
C LEU A 16 -5.10 5.95 10.77
N ASN A 17 -6.02 6.52 11.55
CA ASN A 17 -7.44 6.18 11.47
C ASN A 17 -8.02 6.49 10.08
N VAL A 18 -7.63 7.61 9.48
CA VAL A 18 -8.05 7.96 8.11
C VAL A 18 -7.39 7.06 7.08
N ASN A 19 -6.08 6.74 7.23
CA ASN A 19 -5.40 5.74 6.40
C ASN A 19 -6.17 4.41 6.41
N GLN A 20 -6.52 3.89 7.59
CA GLN A 20 -7.25 2.63 7.73
C GLN A 20 -8.63 2.69 7.06
N LEU A 21 -9.38 3.77 7.30
CA LEU A 21 -10.72 3.94 6.72
C LEU A 21 -10.68 3.97 5.19
N ALA A 22 -9.79 4.77 4.62
CA ALA A 22 -9.66 4.93 3.18
C ALA A 22 -9.10 3.65 2.52
N ALA A 23 -8.04 3.06 3.10
CA ALA A 23 -7.43 1.85 2.59
C ALA A 23 -8.40 0.65 2.59
N ARG A 24 -9.23 0.48 3.62
CA ARG A 24 -10.24 -0.59 3.67
C ARG A 24 -11.26 -0.49 2.54
N LYS A 25 -11.67 0.74 2.17
CA LYS A 25 -12.58 0.94 1.03
C LYS A 25 -11.92 0.59 -0.30
N GLY A 26 -10.69 1.00 -0.51
CA GLY A 26 -9.91 0.63 -1.69
C GLY A 26 -9.65 -0.88 -1.77
N ALA A 27 -9.32 -1.52 -0.66
CA ALA A 27 -9.08 -2.96 -0.58
C ALA A 27 -10.35 -3.79 -0.87
N ALA A 28 -11.52 -3.32 -0.44
CA ALA A 28 -12.80 -3.96 -0.76
C ALA A 28 -13.08 -3.96 -2.28
N GLU A 29 -12.72 -2.88 -2.99
CA GLU A 29 -12.80 -2.84 -4.45
C GLU A 29 -11.86 -3.86 -5.09
N LEU A 30 -10.63 -4.03 -4.59
CA LEU A 30 -9.69 -5.03 -5.09
C LEU A 30 -10.18 -6.46 -4.88
N GLU A 31 -10.75 -6.77 -3.70
CA GLU A 31 -11.35 -8.09 -3.43
C GLU A 31 -12.48 -8.43 -4.42
N PHE A 32 -13.28 -7.42 -4.80
CA PHE A 32 -14.32 -7.60 -5.79
C PHE A 32 -13.75 -7.73 -7.21
N ALA A 33 -12.80 -6.89 -7.57
CA ALA A 33 -12.25 -6.81 -8.91
C ALA A 33 -11.46 -8.05 -9.31
N VAL A 34 -10.67 -8.64 -8.42
CA VAL A 34 -9.86 -9.84 -8.74
C VAL A 34 -10.71 -11.03 -9.17
N LYS A 35 -11.94 -11.16 -8.67
CA LYS A 35 -12.87 -12.23 -9.06
C LYS A 35 -13.28 -12.18 -10.53
N LYS A 36 -13.14 -11.02 -11.18
CA LYS A 36 -13.50 -10.81 -12.59
C LYS A 36 -12.34 -11.02 -13.55
N VAL A 37 -11.11 -11.14 -13.07
CA VAL A 37 -9.91 -11.23 -13.92
C VAL A 37 -10.00 -12.39 -14.91
N HIS A 38 -10.48 -13.55 -14.49
CA HIS A 38 -10.59 -14.74 -15.34
C HIS A 38 -11.70 -14.66 -16.44
N SER A 39 -12.56 -13.65 -16.36
CA SER A 39 -13.66 -13.44 -17.32
C SER A 39 -13.44 -12.22 -18.22
N LEU A 40 -12.23 -11.67 -18.27
CA LEU A 40 -11.96 -10.47 -19.03
C LEU A 40 -11.98 -10.72 -20.53
N ASP A 41 -12.72 -9.88 -21.24
CA ASP A 41 -12.72 -9.82 -22.69
C ASP A 41 -11.44 -9.10 -23.19
N THR A 42 -10.60 -9.82 -23.89
CA THR A 42 -9.34 -9.29 -24.44
C THR A 42 -9.54 -8.20 -25.50
N SER A 43 -10.76 -8.11 -26.09
CA SER A 43 -11.10 -7.10 -27.11
C SER A 43 -11.18 -5.67 -26.55
N LYS A 44 -11.33 -5.50 -25.24
CA LYS A 44 -11.51 -4.19 -24.53
C LYS A 44 -10.27 -3.74 -23.75
N GLY A 45 -9.07 -3.90 -24.32
CA GLY A 45 -7.81 -3.49 -23.69
C GLY A 45 -7.15 -4.60 -22.86
N GLY A 46 -7.76 -5.77 -22.75
CA GLY A 46 -7.18 -6.93 -22.08
C GLY A 46 -6.89 -6.74 -20.59
N PRO A 47 -6.02 -7.58 -20.02
CA PRO A 47 -5.64 -7.53 -18.61
C PRO A 47 -5.03 -6.20 -18.19
N ASP A 48 -4.16 -5.59 -19.01
CA ASP A 48 -3.49 -4.33 -18.71
C ASP A 48 -4.47 -3.14 -18.67
N GLY A 49 -5.43 -3.11 -19.60
CA GLY A 49 -6.49 -2.10 -19.59
C GLY A 49 -7.37 -2.21 -18.36
N TYR A 50 -7.69 -3.44 -17.96
CA TYR A 50 -8.44 -3.70 -16.74
C TYR A 50 -7.67 -3.27 -15.48
N LEU A 51 -6.38 -3.65 -15.39
CA LEU A 51 -5.52 -3.25 -14.29
C LEU A 51 -5.53 -1.74 -14.07
N LYS A 52 -5.25 -0.96 -15.13
CA LYS A 52 -5.25 0.51 -15.08
C LYS A 52 -6.61 1.08 -14.65
N ALA A 53 -7.71 0.49 -15.12
CA ALA A 53 -9.06 0.93 -14.75
C ALA A 53 -9.34 0.68 -13.27
N ILE A 54 -8.89 -0.45 -12.73
CA ILE A 54 -9.06 -0.78 -11.30
C ILE A 54 -8.14 0.08 -10.43
N GLU A 55 -6.87 0.27 -10.81
CA GLU A 55 -5.97 1.15 -10.08
C GLU A 55 -6.57 2.56 -9.95
N ARG A 56 -7.07 3.12 -11.08
CA ARG A 56 -7.70 4.43 -11.07
C ARG A 56 -8.94 4.48 -10.17
N ARG A 57 -9.79 3.47 -10.24
CA ARG A 57 -10.99 3.41 -9.41
C ARG A 57 -10.66 3.31 -7.92
N VAL A 58 -9.65 2.56 -7.56
CA VAL A 58 -9.16 2.48 -6.18
C VAL A 58 -8.60 3.83 -5.72
N GLU A 59 -7.86 4.53 -6.59
CA GLU A 59 -7.36 5.88 -6.31
C GLU A 59 -8.51 6.85 -6.04
N ASP A 60 -9.55 6.86 -6.90
CA ASP A 60 -10.73 7.72 -6.72
C ASP A 60 -11.41 7.43 -5.36
N ILE A 61 -11.65 6.16 -5.04
CA ILE A 61 -12.29 5.75 -3.78
C ILE A 61 -11.48 6.20 -2.57
N VAL A 62 -10.16 6.00 -2.58
CA VAL A 62 -9.27 6.35 -1.47
C VAL A 62 -9.16 7.87 -1.33
N PHE A 63 -9.00 8.57 -2.44
CA PHE A 63 -8.90 10.03 -2.47
C PHE A 63 -10.18 10.70 -1.96
N GLU A 64 -11.35 10.30 -2.47
CA GLU A 64 -12.64 10.81 -1.99
C GLU A 64 -12.84 10.59 -0.49
N GLU A 65 -12.37 9.46 0.04
CA GLU A 65 -12.48 9.17 1.47
C GLU A 65 -11.58 10.08 2.31
N ILE A 66 -10.35 10.31 1.88
CA ILE A 66 -9.41 11.22 2.53
C ILE A 66 -9.94 12.66 2.50
N GLN A 67 -10.47 13.10 1.36
CA GLN A 67 -10.98 14.47 1.18
C GLN A 67 -12.13 14.84 2.12
N LYS A 68 -12.86 13.87 2.67
CA LYS A 68 -13.91 14.15 3.67
C LYS A 68 -13.37 14.77 4.94
N PHE A 69 -12.10 14.51 5.24
CA PHE A 69 -11.42 14.97 6.45
C PHE A 69 -10.33 15.99 6.16
N PHE A 70 -9.68 15.87 4.99
CA PHE A 70 -8.47 16.59 4.59
C PHE A 70 -8.59 17.09 3.14
N GLN A 71 -9.32 18.20 2.96
CA GLN A 71 -9.66 18.72 1.62
C GLN A 71 -8.48 19.36 0.89
N GLU A 72 -7.55 19.94 1.65
CA GLU A 72 -6.44 20.76 1.13
C GLU A 72 -5.09 20.03 1.18
N ASP A 73 -5.08 18.72 1.49
CA ASP A 73 -3.85 17.97 1.58
C ASP A 73 -3.32 17.55 0.19
N ASN A 74 -2.00 17.29 0.14
CA ASN A 74 -1.38 16.76 -1.05
C ASN A 74 -1.70 15.26 -1.19
N PHE A 75 -1.82 14.79 -2.44
CA PHE A 75 -2.06 13.41 -2.77
C PHE A 75 -1.14 12.94 -3.88
N LEU A 76 -0.47 11.80 -3.66
CA LEU A 76 0.44 11.16 -4.62
C LEU A 76 -0.05 9.76 -4.94
N SER A 77 -0.23 9.48 -6.22
CA SER A 77 -0.55 8.12 -6.67
C SER A 77 0.04 7.82 -8.05
N THR A 78 0.04 6.54 -8.43
CA THR A 78 0.72 6.08 -9.65
C THR A 78 -0.04 6.40 -10.93
N GLN A 79 -1.39 6.54 -10.89
CA GLN A 79 -2.22 6.75 -12.08
C GLN A 79 -2.68 8.21 -12.24
N GLN A 80 -3.13 8.84 -11.16
CA GLN A 80 -3.57 10.24 -11.21
C GLN A 80 -2.42 11.24 -11.07
N GLY A 81 -1.23 10.75 -10.66
CA GLY A 81 -0.06 11.60 -10.46
C GLY A 81 -0.14 12.37 -9.13
N HIS A 82 0.07 13.69 -9.22
CA HIS A 82 0.26 14.54 -8.04
C HIS A 82 -0.86 15.59 -7.96
N VAL A 83 -1.57 15.62 -6.84
CA VAL A 83 -2.38 16.76 -6.42
C VAL A 83 -1.59 17.50 -5.34
N ILE A 84 -1.17 18.73 -5.62
CA ILE A 84 -0.34 19.54 -4.72
C ILE A 84 -1.08 20.79 -4.33
N ASN A 85 -1.39 20.93 -3.05
CA ASN A 85 -2.17 22.02 -2.45
C ASN A 85 -1.39 22.85 -1.42
N ASN A 86 -0.06 22.77 -1.41
CA ASN A 86 0.82 23.43 -0.41
C ASN A 86 0.56 23.03 1.07
N SER A 87 -0.04 21.87 1.29
CA SER A 87 -0.13 21.29 2.63
C SER A 87 1.21 20.71 3.06
N ASN A 88 1.48 20.69 4.35
CA ASN A 88 2.59 19.92 4.91
C ASN A 88 2.27 18.42 5.04
N ILE A 89 1.01 18.03 4.80
CA ILE A 89 0.57 16.62 4.80
C ILE A 89 0.48 16.13 3.36
N THR A 90 1.04 14.96 3.11
CA THR A 90 0.97 14.26 1.82
C THR A 90 0.53 12.83 2.04
N TRP A 91 -0.52 12.43 1.33
CA TRP A 91 -1.02 11.06 1.28
C TRP A 91 -0.42 10.36 0.07
N VAL A 92 0.19 9.19 0.28
CA VAL A 92 0.84 8.43 -0.78
C VAL A 92 0.19 7.06 -0.89
N LEU A 93 -0.38 6.79 -2.07
CA LEU A 93 -1.10 5.57 -2.37
C LEU A 93 -0.37 4.72 -3.41
N LYS A 94 -0.21 3.44 -3.11
CA LYS A 94 0.04 2.38 -4.09
C LYS A 94 -1.22 1.52 -4.17
N PRO A 95 -2.05 1.70 -5.22
CA PRO A 95 -3.35 1.04 -5.32
C PRO A 95 -3.24 -0.48 -5.36
N ILE A 96 -2.29 -0.99 -6.16
CA ILE A 96 -2.01 -2.43 -6.28
C ILE A 96 -0.51 -2.63 -6.26
N ASP A 97 0.00 -3.25 -5.21
CA ASP A 97 1.33 -3.85 -5.21
C ASP A 97 1.20 -5.35 -5.52
N GLY A 98 1.99 -5.85 -6.47
CA GLY A 98 1.79 -7.19 -7.04
C GLY A 98 0.80 -7.20 -8.22
N ALA A 99 0.84 -6.19 -9.09
CA ALA A 99 -0.04 -6.02 -10.25
C ALA A 99 -0.06 -7.27 -11.17
N GLU A 100 1.09 -7.89 -11.42
CA GLU A 100 1.19 -9.13 -12.19
C GLU A 100 0.42 -10.29 -11.52
N ASN A 101 0.49 -10.40 -10.20
CA ASN A 101 -0.28 -11.38 -9.46
C ASN A 101 -1.78 -11.11 -9.60
N PHE A 102 -2.17 -9.84 -9.44
CA PHE A 102 -3.56 -9.42 -9.55
C PHE A 102 -4.16 -9.77 -10.91
N ILE A 103 -3.52 -9.41 -12.03
CA ILE A 103 -4.04 -9.68 -13.39
C ILE A 103 -4.04 -11.15 -13.76
N ASN A 104 -3.25 -11.98 -13.08
CA ASN A 104 -3.24 -13.43 -13.25
C ASN A 104 -4.14 -14.15 -12.22
N GLY A 105 -4.88 -13.42 -11.39
CA GLY A 105 -5.75 -14.01 -10.36
C GLY A 105 -4.98 -14.71 -9.24
N TYR A 106 -3.66 -14.47 -9.12
CA TYR A 106 -2.86 -15.05 -8.04
C TYR A 106 -3.06 -14.25 -6.75
N PRO A 107 -3.50 -14.88 -5.65
CA PRO A 107 -3.97 -14.18 -4.45
C PRO A 107 -2.81 -13.68 -3.56
N HIS A 108 -1.91 -12.89 -4.14
CA HIS A 108 -0.76 -12.30 -3.44
C HIS A 108 -0.50 -10.89 -3.98
N PHE A 109 -1.29 -9.96 -3.53
CA PHE A 109 -1.19 -8.52 -3.83
C PHE A 109 -1.75 -7.71 -2.66
N SER A 110 -1.39 -6.45 -2.59
CA SER A 110 -1.81 -5.56 -1.52
C SER A 110 -2.08 -4.15 -2.00
N LEU A 111 -2.81 -3.38 -1.18
CA LEU A 111 -2.90 -1.93 -1.25
C LEU A 111 -2.05 -1.34 -0.13
N SER A 112 -1.29 -0.29 -0.44
CA SER A 112 -0.49 0.44 0.55
C SER A 112 -0.85 1.92 0.53
N LEU A 113 -1.15 2.48 1.71
CA LEU A 113 -1.44 3.91 1.90
C LEU A 113 -0.64 4.42 3.08
N CYS A 114 0.03 5.56 2.91
CA CYS A 114 0.69 6.24 4.02
C CYS A 114 0.39 7.74 4.03
N SER A 115 0.52 8.35 5.20
CA SER A 115 0.55 9.80 5.37
C SER A 115 1.94 10.25 5.79
N MET A 116 2.37 11.38 5.21
CA MET A 116 3.63 12.03 5.51
C MET A 116 3.36 13.43 6.05
N ILE A 117 4.15 13.88 7.01
CA ILE A 117 4.21 15.27 7.45
C ILE A 117 5.62 15.76 7.15
N ASP A 118 5.75 16.87 6.42
CA ASP A 118 7.04 17.45 6.03
C ASP A 118 7.98 16.41 5.39
N ASN A 119 7.45 15.57 4.48
CA ASN A 119 8.14 14.47 3.82
C ASN A 119 8.62 13.33 4.72
N VAL A 120 8.17 13.26 5.97
CA VAL A 120 8.46 12.16 6.89
C VAL A 120 7.24 11.28 7.05
N VAL A 121 7.36 9.98 6.77
CA VAL A 121 6.25 9.02 6.95
C VAL A 121 5.82 9.01 8.42
N THR A 122 4.57 9.33 8.65
CA THR A 122 3.98 9.49 9.99
C THR A 122 3.11 8.31 10.38
N SER A 123 2.33 7.80 9.42
CA SER A 123 1.52 6.59 9.60
C SER A 123 1.38 5.84 8.28
N SER A 124 1.12 4.54 8.36
CA SER A 124 0.95 3.69 7.17
C SER A 124 0.02 2.52 7.43
N VAL A 125 -0.61 2.06 6.35
CA VAL A 125 -1.45 0.85 6.30
C VAL A 125 -1.12 0.07 5.04
N VAL A 126 -1.00 -1.24 5.18
CA VAL A 126 -0.89 -2.20 4.07
C VAL A 126 -1.98 -3.24 4.26
N ILE A 127 -2.81 -3.46 3.23
CA ILE A 127 -3.90 -4.44 3.28
C ILE A 127 -3.72 -5.49 2.20
N ASP A 128 -3.63 -6.76 2.61
CA ASP A 128 -3.89 -7.91 1.74
C ASP A 128 -5.41 -8.20 1.78
N PRO A 129 -6.15 -7.89 0.72
CA PRO A 129 -7.61 -8.04 0.74
C PRO A 129 -8.06 -9.51 0.70
N ILE A 130 -7.20 -10.40 0.21
CA ILE A 130 -7.54 -11.83 0.06
C ILE A 130 -7.34 -12.58 1.37
N ARG A 131 -6.24 -12.31 2.07
CA ARG A 131 -5.98 -12.88 3.40
C ARG A 131 -6.71 -12.14 4.50
N ARG A 132 -7.28 -10.97 4.22
CA ARG A 132 -7.91 -10.06 5.17
C ARG A 132 -6.93 -9.66 6.28
N GLU A 133 -5.70 -9.40 5.89
CA GLU A 133 -4.63 -8.95 6.75
C GLU A 133 -4.42 -7.45 6.57
N GLU A 134 -4.57 -6.70 7.65
CA GLU A 134 -4.32 -5.27 7.71
C GLU A 134 -3.13 -5.00 8.62
N PHE A 135 -2.01 -4.64 8.03
CA PHE A 135 -0.84 -4.16 8.75
C PHE A 135 -0.94 -2.65 8.90
N SER A 136 -0.77 -2.15 10.12
CA SER A 136 -0.86 -0.72 10.39
C SER A 136 0.20 -0.27 11.39
N ALA A 137 0.72 0.96 11.20
CA ALA A 137 1.70 1.54 12.09
C ALA A 137 1.65 3.06 12.07
N TYR A 138 2.05 3.69 13.18
CA TYR A 138 2.36 5.12 13.24
C TYR A 138 3.58 5.39 14.11
N GLY A 139 4.25 6.51 13.86
CA GLY A 139 5.48 6.87 14.55
C GLY A 139 5.30 6.98 16.07
N GLY A 140 5.94 6.07 16.82
CA GLY A 140 5.84 5.96 18.27
C GLY A 140 4.76 4.98 18.77
N GLY A 141 3.81 4.52 17.91
CA GLY A 141 2.73 3.62 18.30
C GLY A 141 3.03 2.13 18.14
N GLY A 142 4.11 1.81 17.42
CA GLY A 142 4.44 0.44 17.04
C GLY A 142 3.60 -0.05 15.85
N ALA A 143 3.61 -1.35 15.59
CA ALA A 143 2.90 -1.98 14.47
C ALA A 143 1.84 -2.98 14.97
N ASN A 144 0.78 -3.10 14.15
CA ASN A 144 -0.32 -4.02 14.41
C ASN A 144 -0.66 -4.83 13.16
N LEU A 145 -1.15 -6.03 13.36
CA LEU A 145 -1.85 -6.86 12.37
C LEU A 145 -3.28 -7.09 12.87
N ASN A 146 -4.27 -6.62 12.11
CA ASN A 146 -5.68 -6.74 12.47
C ASN A 146 -5.95 -6.25 13.92
N ASN A 147 -5.41 -5.07 14.27
CA ASN A 147 -5.47 -4.43 15.60
C ASN A 147 -4.68 -5.15 16.72
N ASN A 148 -4.03 -6.27 16.46
CA ASN A 148 -3.18 -6.94 17.43
C ASN A 148 -1.73 -6.48 17.29
N LYS A 149 -1.09 -6.08 18.38
CA LYS A 149 0.32 -5.67 18.36
C LYS A 149 1.23 -6.78 17.86
N ILE A 150 2.08 -6.44 16.89
CA ILE A 150 3.11 -7.34 16.38
C ILE A 150 4.51 -6.82 16.74
N ARG A 151 5.47 -7.74 16.72
CA ARG A 151 6.89 -7.48 16.97
C ARG A 151 7.72 -8.22 15.93
N SER A 152 8.90 -7.72 15.64
CA SER A 152 9.90 -8.47 14.90
C SER A 152 10.27 -9.75 15.67
N SER A 153 10.68 -10.79 14.95
CA SER A 153 11.21 -12.00 15.58
C SER A 153 12.48 -11.66 16.40
N LYS A 154 12.82 -12.50 17.37
CA LYS A 154 14.08 -12.42 18.13
C LYS A 154 15.20 -13.20 17.44
N GLN A 155 14.94 -13.73 16.23
CA GLN A 155 15.92 -14.51 15.48
C GLN A 155 17.05 -13.60 15.00
N ASN A 156 18.27 -13.92 15.39
CA ASN A 156 19.47 -13.16 15.08
C ASN A 156 20.42 -13.89 14.12
N ASN A 157 20.17 -15.19 13.87
CA ASN A 157 21.01 -16.01 13.02
C ASN A 157 20.29 -16.33 11.72
N LEU A 158 21.01 -16.27 10.60
CA LEU A 158 20.47 -16.63 9.28
C LEU A 158 20.21 -18.12 9.16
N GLU A 159 21.05 -18.97 9.77
CA GLU A 159 20.95 -20.43 9.71
C GLU A 159 19.57 -20.97 10.14
N ASP A 160 18.94 -20.32 11.13
CA ASP A 160 17.62 -20.70 11.65
C ASP A 160 16.49 -19.84 11.10
N SER A 161 16.73 -19.04 10.05
CA SER A 161 15.77 -18.09 9.50
C SER A 161 15.13 -18.61 8.21
N MET A 162 13.84 -18.35 8.06
CA MET A 162 13.17 -18.51 6.77
C MET A 162 13.24 -17.20 5.99
N LEU A 163 13.84 -17.24 4.80
CA LEU A 163 13.96 -16.11 3.91
C LEU A 163 12.93 -16.20 2.79
N SER A 164 12.25 -15.08 2.53
CA SER A 164 11.41 -14.93 1.33
C SER A 164 12.08 -13.95 0.38
N TYR A 165 12.26 -14.36 -0.86
CA TYR A 165 12.89 -13.54 -1.88
C TYR A 165 12.01 -13.43 -3.12
N LYS A 166 11.85 -12.23 -3.64
CA LYS A 166 11.18 -11.96 -4.92
C LYS A 166 12.23 -11.73 -6.01
N LYS A 167 12.29 -12.61 -7.01
CA LYS A 167 13.08 -12.39 -8.23
C LYS A 167 12.29 -11.46 -9.16
N SER A 168 12.86 -10.33 -9.55
CA SER A 168 12.37 -9.54 -10.68
C SER A 168 12.92 -10.09 -11.99
N PHE A 169 12.08 -10.22 -13.02
CA PHE A 169 12.55 -10.61 -14.35
C PHE A 169 13.47 -9.58 -15.01
N LYS A 170 13.56 -8.38 -14.44
CA LYS A 170 14.47 -7.30 -14.85
C LYS A 170 15.82 -7.36 -14.14
N ASP A 171 15.94 -8.18 -13.11
CA ASP A 171 17.21 -8.34 -12.40
C ASP A 171 18.15 -9.18 -13.26
N ASP A 172 19.39 -8.71 -13.35
CA ASP A 172 20.46 -9.44 -14.00
C ASP A 172 20.58 -10.84 -13.34
N GLU A 173 20.47 -11.88 -14.13
CA GLU A 173 20.50 -13.27 -13.68
C GLU A 173 21.74 -13.57 -12.82
N TYR A 174 22.85 -12.90 -13.15
CA TYR A 174 24.10 -12.95 -12.40
C TYR A 174 23.99 -12.37 -10.96
N LYS A 175 23.25 -11.27 -10.78
CA LYS A 175 23.05 -10.67 -9.44
C LYS A 175 22.19 -11.57 -8.55
N PHE A 176 21.17 -12.19 -9.13
CA PHE A 176 20.32 -13.12 -8.39
C PHE A 176 21.13 -14.32 -7.87
N ASP A 177 21.87 -14.98 -8.76
CA ASP A 177 22.67 -16.15 -8.43
C ASP A 177 23.75 -15.85 -7.40
N LYS A 178 24.37 -14.66 -7.46
CA LYS A 178 25.35 -14.22 -6.48
C LYS A 178 24.73 -14.03 -5.12
N THR A 179 23.62 -13.28 -5.01
CA THR A 179 22.93 -13.02 -3.74
C THR A 179 22.40 -14.31 -3.13
N TYR A 180 21.79 -15.19 -3.94
CA TYR A 180 21.31 -16.49 -3.48
C TYR A 180 22.45 -17.38 -2.94
N LYS A 181 23.58 -17.44 -3.65
CA LYS A 181 24.77 -18.21 -3.21
C LYS A 181 25.39 -17.64 -1.95
N GLU A 182 25.46 -16.31 -1.80
CA GLU A 182 25.95 -15.66 -0.61
C GLU A 182 25.07 -15.96 0.62
N LEU A 183 23.75 -15.97 0.43
CA LEU A 183 22.79 -16.31 1.50
C LEU A 183 22.77 -17.81 1.84
N ALA A 184 22.96 -18.68 0.82
CA ALA A 184 22.93 -20.13 1.01
C ALA A 184 24.25 -20.70 1.61
N ASN A 185 25.32 -19.92 1.60
CA ASN A 185 26.65 -20.32 2.14
C ASN A 185 26.95 -19.72 3.53
N GLN A 186 25.98 -19.04 4.15
CA GLN A 186 26.05 -18.57 5.54
C GLN A 186 25.30 -19.51 6.47
#